data_a290a6423fa044a69bb73b99d1a52216
#
_entry.id   a290a6423fa044a69bb73b99d1a52216
#
_cell.length_a   1.000
_cell.length_b   1.000
_cell.length_c   1.000
_cell.angle_alpha   90.00
_cell.angle_beta   90.00
_cell.angle_gamma   90.00
#
_symmetry.space_group_name_H-M   'P 1'
#
loop_
_entity.id
_entity.type
_entity.pdbx_description
1 polymer ?
#
loop_
_entity_poly.entity_id
_entity_poly.type
_entity_poly.pdbx_seq_one_letter_code
_entity_poly.pdbx_strand_id
1 'polypeptide(L)'
;MRELFVYYRARPSDTAAVLAAVQRLQALLRDRYPGLRTRRLRRPDTDDHELQTWMETYATDPPSDGVSTEMQAAIEAEARMLAPLIQGERHVEVFVACAS
;
A
#
# COMPACT_ATOMS: atom_id res chain seq x y z
N MET A 1 -2.73 17.89 0.54
CA MET A 1 -3.57 16.69 0.71
C MET A 1 -2.71 15.55 1.21
N ARG A 2 -3.24 14.79 2.13
CA ARG A 2 -2.52 13.67 2.71
C ARG A 2 -2.46 12.50 1.73
N GLU A 3 -1.28 11.94 1.58
CA GLU A 3 -1.06 10.72 0.80
C GLU A 3 -0.34 9.71 1.68
N LEU A 4 -0.61 8.43 1.47
CA LEU A 4 0.01 7.34 2.21
C LEU A 4 0.99 6.58 1.33
N PHE A 5 2.15 6.31 1.91
CA PHE A 5 3.18 5.47 1.32
C PHE A 5 3.46 4.35 2.31
N VAL A 6 3.20 3.13 1.89
CA VAL A 6 3.33 1.95 2.75
C VAL A 6 4.34 1.02 2.12
N TYR A 7 5.35 0.62 2.88
CA TYR A 7 6.35 -0.29 2.36
C TYR A 7 6.67 -1.39 3.35
N TYR A 8 7.09 -2.52 2.80
CA TYR A 8 7.40 -3.71 3.57
C TYR A 8 8.22 -4.67 2.72
N ARG A 9 8.70 -5.73 3.35
CA ARG A 9 9.48 -6.76 2.68
C ARG A 9 8.72 -8.07 2.64
N ALA A 10 8.96 -8.85 1.60
CA ALA A 10 8.38 -10.17 1.43
C ALA A 10 9.39 -11.09 0.75
N ARG A 11 9.19 -12.39 0.92
CA ARG A 11 10.05 -13.39 0.28
C ARG A 11 9.83 -13.42 -1.22
N PRO A 12 10.90 -13.59 -2.03
CA PRO A 12 10.74 -13.75 -3.48
C PRO A 12 9.81 -14.89 -3.87
N SER A 13 9.81 -15.98 -3.10
CA SER A 13 8.92 -17.12 -3.34
C SER A 13 7.45 -16.79 -3.17
N ASP A 14 7.12 -15.68 -2.48
CA ASP A 14 5.75 -15.25 -2.23
C ASP A 14 5.27 -14.16 -3.19
N THR A 15 6.05 -13.84 -4.22
CA THR A 15 5.75 -12.74 -5.15
C THR A 15 4.31 -12.79 -5.70
N ALA A 16 3.90 -13.94 -6.22
CA ALA A 16 2.55 -14.07 -6.79
C ALA A 16 1.47 -13.91 -5.72
N ALA A 17 1.69 -14.47 -4.53
CA ALA A 17 0.75 -14.37 -3.43
C ALA A 17 0.62 -12.93 -2.91
N VAL A 18 1.74 -12.22 -2.79
CA VAL A 18 1.75 -10.82 -2.37
C VAL A 18 1.01 -9.96 -3.39
N LEU A 19 1.32 -10.12 -4.67
CA LEU A 19 0.66 -9.35 -5.72
C LEU A 19 -0.85 -9.56 -5.71
N ALA A 20 -1.30 -10.80 -5.63
CA ALA A 20 -2.73 -11.13 -5.59
C ALA A 20 -3.41 -10.52 -4.35
N ALA A 21 -2.77 -10.61 -3.19
CA ALA A 21 -3.31 -10.07 -1.95
C ALA A 21 -3.41 -8.54 -1.99
N VAL A 22 -2.38 -7.85 -2.48
CA VAL A 22 -2.39 -6.39 -2.60
C VAL A 22 -3.44 -5.92 -3.61
N GLN A 23 -3.56 -6.60 -4.75
CA GLN A 23 -4.60 -6.29 -5.73
C GLN A 23 -5.98 -6.39 -5.12
N ARG A 24 -6.25 -7.44 -4.36
CA ARG A 24 -7.53 -7.64 -3.69
C ARG A 24 -7.78 -6.57 -2.63
N LEU A 25 -6.78 -6.28 -1.81
CA LEU A 25 -6.84 -5.24 -0.79
C LEU A 25 -7.21 -3.89 -1.41
N GLN A 26 -6.49 -3.49 -2.45
CA GLN A 26 -6.71 -2.20 -3.09
C GLN A 26 -8.05 -2.13 -3.82
N ALA A 27 -8.51 -3.23 -4.40
CA ALA A 27 -9.83 -3.28 -5.04
C ALA A 27 -10.95 -3.07 -4.01
N LEU A 28 -10.86 -3.72 -2.86
CA LEU A 28 -11.82 -3.55 -1.77
C LEU A 28 -11.86 -2.10 -1.27
N LEU A 29 -10.69 -1.48 -1.16
CA LEU A 29 -10.60 -0.10 -0.69
C LEU A 29 -11.15 0.88 -1.72
N ARG A 30 -10.91 0.66 -3.02
CA ARG A 30 -11.50 1.51 -4.07
C ARG A 30 -13.01 1.39 -4.12
N ASP A 31 -13.55 0.21 -3.87
CA ASP A 31 -15.02 0.01 -3.79
C ASP A 31 -15.61 0.78 -2.61
N ARG A 32 -14.94 0.73 -1.48
CA ARG A 32 -15.38 1.42 -0.26
C ARG A 32 -15.24 2.94 -0.35
N TYR A 33 -14.16 3.39 -1.00
CA TYR A 33 -13.85 4.82 -1.14
C TYR A 33 -13.70 5.19 -2.61
N PRO A 34 -14.81 5.48 -3.31
CA PRO A 34 -14.74 5.94 -4.70
C PRO A 34 -13.87 7.19 -4.81
N GLY A 35 -12.99 7.22 -5.79
CA GLY A 35 -12.02 8.31 -5.94
C GLY A 35 -10.67 8.06 -5.29
N LEU A 36 -10.53 6.99 -4.52
CA LEU A 36 -9.24 6.59 -3.99
C LEU A 36 -8.37 6.05 -5.14
N ARG A 37 -7.19 6.64 -5.31
CA ARG A 37 -6.19 6.16 -6.27
C ARG A 37 -5.18 5.29 -5.55
N THR A 38 -4.92 4.13 -6.11
CA THR A 38 -4.02 3.15 -5.51
C THR A 38 -2.95 2.74 -6.51
N ARG A 39 -1.74 2.55 -6.01
CA ARG A 39 -0.65 1.97 -6.78
C ARG A 39 0.04 0.90 -5.95
N ARG A 40 0.65 -0.02 -6.63
CA ARG A 40 1.52 -1.03 -6.02
C ARG A 40 2.80 -1.12 -6.82
N LEU A 41 3.92 -1.06 -6.14
CA LEU A 41 5.23 -1.04 -6.74
C LEU A 41 6.14 -2.03 -6.03
N ARG A 42 7.16 -2.46 -6.72
CA ARG A 42 8.18 -3.34 -6.18
C ARG A 42 9.55 -2.87 -6.67
N ARG A 43 10.56 -2.95 -5.82
CA ARG A 43 11.93 -2.67 -6.24
C ARG A 43 12.35 -3.67 -7.31
N PRO A 44 12.92 -3.21 -8.44
CA PRO A 44 13.21 -4.11 -9.56
C PRO A 44 14.43 -5.01 -9.35
N ASP A 45 15.44 -4.53 -8.65
CA ASP A 45 16.76 -5.18 -8.60
C ASP A 45 16.93 -5.99 -7.31
N THR A 46 16.16 -7.06 -7.17
CA THR A 46 16.26 -7.94 -6.01
C THR A 46 16.86 -9.27 -6.42
N ASP A 47 17.92 -9.67 -5.71
CA ASP A 47 18.49 -11.01 -5.79
C ASP A 47 17.46 -12.02 -5.27
N ASP A 48 17.42 -13.23 -5.87
CA ASP A 48 16.52 -14.30 -5.45
C ASP A 48 16.71 -14.73 -3.99
N HIS A 49 17.85 -14.41 -3.40
CA HIS A 49 18.17 -14.72 -2.01
C HIS A 49 17.83 -13.59 -1.04
N GLU A 50 17.39 -12.46 -1.55
CA GLU A 50 17.07 -11.29 -0.74
C GLU A 50 15.57 -11.08 -0.65
N LEU A 51 15.15 -10.43 0.45
CA LEU A 51 13.76 -10.01 0.57
C LEU A 51 13.47 -8.91 -0.45
N GLN A 52 12.30 -8.99 -1.06
CA GLN A 52 11.81 -7.96 -1.99
C GLN A 52 11.13 -6.85 -1.21
N THR A 53 11.35 -5.60 -1.65
CA THR A 53 10.66 -4.44 -1.09
C THR A 53 9.46 -4.11 -1.96
N TRP A 54 8.29 -4.05 -1.33
CA TRP A 54 7.01 -3.68 -1.94
C TRP A 54 6.56 -2.34 -1.41
N MET A 55 5.83 -1.60 -2.24
CA MET A 55 5.22 -0.33 -1.84
C MET A 55 3.78 -0.27 -2.33
N GLU A 56 2.91 0.22 -1.46
CA GLU A 56 1.54 0.60 -1.79
C GLU A 56 1.43 2.10 -1.63
N THR A 57 0.70 2.74 -2.53
CA THR A 57 0.43 4.17 -2.41
C THR A 57 -1.06 4.43 -2.45
N TYR A 58 -1.50 5.43 -1.70
CA TYR A 58 -2.90 5.82 -1.59
C TYR A 58 -3.01 7.33 -1.65
N ALA A 59 -3.83 7.81 -2.57
CA ALA A 59 -4.05 9.24 -2.78
C ALA A 59 -5.48 9.47 -3.24
N THR A 60 -5.92 10.71 -3.20
CA THR A 60 -7.22 11.11 -3.73
C THR A 60 -7.04 12.34 -4.62
N ASP A 61 -7.98 12.54 -5.54
CA ASP A 61 -7.99 13.72 -6.40
C ASP A 61 -8.85 14.85 -5.80
N PRO A 62 -8.55 16.12 -6.13
CA PRO A 62 -9.48 17.21 -5.78
C PRO A 62 -10.89 16.93 -6.32
N PRO A 63 -11.95 17.35 -5.62
CA PRO A 63 -11.94 18.24 -4.45
C PRO A 63 -11.73 17.56 -3.09
N SER A 64 -11.34 16.29 -3.07
CA SER A 64 -11.10 15.60 -1.81
C SER A 64 -9.92 16.21 -1.04
N ASP A 65 -9.98 16.13 0.29
CA ASP A 65 -8.92 16.60 1.18
C ASP A 65 -7.75 15.60 1.34
N GLY A 66 -7.73 14.57 0.52
CA GLY A 66 -6.72 13.52 0.61
C GLY A 66 -7.18 12.32 1.42
N VAL A 67 -6.23 11.47 1.77
CA VAL A 67 -6.49 10.28 2.59
C VAL A 67 -6.67 10.72 4.04
N SER A 68 -7.88 10.56 4.57
CA SER A 68 -8.19 10.91 5.95
C SER A 68 -7.60 9.90 6.93
N THR A 69 -7.58 10.27 8.21
CA THR A 69 -7.18 9.33 9.27
C THR A 69 -8.13 8.14 9.36
N GLU A 70 -9.40 8.35 9.04
CA GLU A 70 -10.39 7.26 8.98
C GLU A 70 -10.08 6.29 7.84
N MET A 71 -9.78 6.80 6.65
CA MET A 71 -9.36 5.98 5.50
C MET A 71 -8.07 5.23 5.83
N GLN A 72 -7.11 5.89 6.46
CA GLN A 72 -5.87 5.28 6.88
C GLN A 72 -6.12 4.10 7.81
N ALA A 73 -6.99 4.27 8.80
CA ALA A 73 -7.35 3.21 9.73
C ALA A 73 -7.99 2.02 9.00
N ALA A 74 -8.85 2.29 8.01
CA ALA A 74 -9.47 1.25 7.20
C ALA A 74 -8.44 0.52 6.34
N ILE A 75 -7.50 1.24 5.74
CA ILE A 75 -6.41 0.64 4.95
C ILE A 75 -5.57 -0.29 5.82
N GLU A 76 -5.20 0.16 6.99
CA GLU A 76 -4.40 -0.65 7.93
C GLU A 76 -5.17 -1.88 8.42
N ALA A 77 -6.47 -1.74 8.69
CA ALA A 77 -7.29 -2.85 9.12
C ALA A 77 -7.41 -3.92 8.04
N GLU A 78 -7.69 -3.53 6.80
CA GLU A 78 -7.78 -4.46 5.68
C GLU A 78 -6.43 -5.09 5.35
N ALA A 79 -5.34 -4.36 5.56
CA ALA A 79 -3.99 -4.86 5.28
C ALA A 79 -3.55 -6.00 6.20
N ARG A 80 -4.28 -6.30 7.26
CA ARG A 80 -3.98 -7.45 8.14
C ARG A 80 -3.94 -8.76 7.39
N MET A 81 -4.66 -8.87 6.27
CA MET A 81 -4.64 -10.05 5.41
C MET A 81 -3.24 -10.34 4.85
N LEU A 82 -2.36 -9.33 4.82
CA LEU A 82 -1.00 -9.47 4.32
C LEU A 82 -0.01 -9.97 5.37
N ALA A 83 -0.40 -9.97 6.64
CA ALA A 83 0.51 -10.29 7.74
C ALA A 83 1.31 -11.59 7.55
N PRO A 84 0.71 -12.69 7.08
CA PRO A 84 1.48 -13.93 6.88
C PRO A 84 2.55 -13.85 5.80
N LEU A 85 2.45 -12.87 4.89
CA LEU A 85 3.36 -12.71 3.75
C LEU A 85 4.45 -11.68 4.00
N ILE A 86 4.28 -10.82 5.00
CA ILE A 86 5.21 -9.73 5.28
C ILE A 86 6.30 -10.23 6.23
N GLN A 87 7.54 -9.90 5.88
CA GLN A 87 8.71 -10.18 6.71
C GLN A 87 9.10 -8.90 7.44
N GLY A 88 8.92 -8.90 8.77
CA GLY A 88 9.11 -7.70 9.57
C GLY A 88 7.88 -6.80 9.58
N GLU A 89 8.09 -5.52 9.70
CA GLU A 89 7.02 -4.55 9.88
C GLU A 89 6.49 -3.98 8.56
N ARG A 90 5.23 -3.62 8.58
CA ARG A 90 4.58 -2.82 7.54
C ARG A 90 4.74 -1.35 7.97
N HIS A 91 5.53 -0.60 7.21
CA HIS A 91 5.83 0.81 7.51
C HIS A 91 4.83 1.71 6.79
N VAL A 92 4.17 2.58 7.54
CA VAL A 92 3.19 3.53 7.00
C VAL A 92 3.74 4.94 7.19
N GLU A 93 3.87 5.68 6.10
CA GLU A 93 4.31 7.06 6.11
C GLU A 93 3.26 7.96 5.48
N VAL A 94 3.07 9.11 6.08
CA VAL A 94 2.14 10.12 5.59
C VAL A 94 2.93 11.30 5.03
N PHE A 95 2.61 11.66 3.79
CA PHE A 95 3.16 12.84 3.15
C PHE A 95 2.04 13.77 2.75
N VAL A 96 2.34 15.05 2.71
CA VAL A 96 1.41 16.08 2.24
C VAL A 96 2.01 16.73 1.02
N ALA A 97 1.23 16.78 -0.06
CA ALA A 97 1.69 17.41 -1.28
C ALA A 97 1.98 18.90 -1.04
N CYS A 98 3.14 19.34 -1.49
CA CYS A 98 3.51 20.75 -1.40
C CYS A 98 2.86 21.53 -2.52
N ALA A 99 2.43 22.75 -2.22
CA ALA A 99 2.00 23.68 -3.24
C ALA A 99 3.23 24.08 -4.08
N SER A 100 3.10 23.99 -5.40
CA SER A 100 4.16 24.39 -6.31
C SER A 100 4.13 25.88 -6.59
#